data_2a369cdc639b894f0540d1c9ba2f3967
#
_entry.id   2a369cdc639b894f0540d1c9ba2f3967
#
_cell.length_a   1.000
_cell.length_b   1.000
_cell.length_c   1.000
_cell.angle_alpha   90.00
_cell.angle_beta   90.00
_cell.angle_gamma   90.00
#
_symmetry.space_group_name_H-M   'P 1'
#
loop_
_entity.id
_entity.type
_entity.pdbx_description
1 polymer ?
#
loop_
_entity_poly.entity_id
_entity_poly.type
_entity_poly.pdbx_seq_one_letter_code
_entity_poly.pdbx_strand_id
1 'polypeptide(L)'
;MIIDAHVHFFPDKIAARAVDKLVQVSGLTPCTDGTLAGAAARMEASGVSRAVLLSIATAPKQQEDINKNAVSLLKDKRFIPLGSVHCLSPSWREQLVMLKESGVRGIKLHPDYQGFMINDRAWFPVYESCQDLGLVIVFHAGWDCYSPQLIHARPKASAEVAQAFPRLKMVLAHMGGLKLEDEVLAFLAGRSNVYFDTAMGGTYMNREKVRRIIDLHPAENILFGSDCPWEDPVKTLDFVDSLGLGREARERVLAGNAIRLYGL
;
A
#
# COMPACT_ATOMS: atom_id res chain seq x y z
N MET A 1 4.75 -4.67 19.41
CA MET A 1 5.20 -3.81 18.28
C MET A 1 4.11 -3.79 17.22
N ILE A 2 3.84 -2.62 16.64
CA ILE A 2 2.87 -2.45 15.53
C ILE A 2 3.60 -1.78 14.38
N ILE A 3 3.46 -2.32 13.17
CA ILE A 3 3.97 -1.75 11.92
C ILE A 3 2.80 -1.44 11.02
N ASP A 4 2.57 -0.16 10.74
CA ASP A 4 1.55 0.27 9.79
C ASP A 4 2.12 0.17 8.36
N ALA A 5 1.60 -0.77 7.58
CA ALA A 5 2.09 -1.05 6.21
C ALA A 5 1.53 -0.10 5.14
N HIS A 6 0.71 0.90 5.54
CA HIS A 6 0.06 1.79 4.58
C HIS A 6 -0.13 3.19 5.16
N VAL A 7 0.86 4.06 4.95
CA VAL A 7 0.82 5.45 5.43
C VAL A 7 1.21 6.40 4.30
N HIS A 8 0.40 7.42 4.07
CA HIS A 8 0.68 8.50 3.13
C HIS A 8 1.15 9.76 3.84
N PHE A 9 2.00 10.51 3.16
CA PHE A 9 2.42 11.84 3.57
C PHE A 9 2.77 12.67 2.33
N PHE A 10 2.81 13.97 2.49
CA PHE A 10 3.19 14.91 1.45
C PHE A 10 4.34 15.79 1.96
N PRO A 11 5.21 16.27 1.06
CA PRO A 11 6.18 17.30 1.42
C PRO A 11 5.47 18.53 2.01
N ASP A 12 6.01 19.11 3.10
CA ASP A 12 5.39 20.18 3.87
C ASP A 12 4.88 21.34 3.01
N LYS A 13 5.64 21.71 1.97
CA LYS A 13 5.28 22.80 1.04
C LYS A 13 3.95 22.58 0.29
N ILE A 14 3.51 21.34 0.15
CA ILE A 14 2.30 20.99 -0.62
C ILE A 14 1.25 20.26 0.21
N ALA A 15 1.57 19.84 1.45
CA ALA A 15 0.72 18.99 2.27
C ALA A 15 -0.69 19.54 2.43
N ALA A 16 -0.85 20.76 2.89
CA ALA A 16 -2.17 21.37 3.08
C ALA A 16 -3.00 21.35 1.79
N ARG A 17 -2.43 21.82 0.66
CA ARG A 17 -3.14 21.84 -0.62
C ARG A 17 -3.47 20.43 -1.16
N ALA A 18 -2.57 19.47 -0.94
CA ALA A 18 -2.79 18.09 -1.38
C ALA A 18 -3.92 17.44 -0.56
N VAL A 19 -3.90 17.62 0.76
CA VAL A 19 -4.94 17.13 1.66
C VAL A 19 -6.29 17.77 1.31
N ASP A 20 -6.37 19.11 1.19
CA ASP A 20 -7.62 19.82 0.85
C ASP A 20 -8.22 19.30 -0.46
N LYS A 21 -7.39 19.12 -1.50
CA LYS A 21 -7.85 18.59 -2.77
C LYS A 21 -8.44 17.18 -2.64
N LEU A 22 -7.80 16.31 -1.89
CA LEU A 22 -8.26 14.94 -1.70
C LEU A 22 -9.49 14.86 -0.79
N VAL A 23 -9.59 15.71 0.23
CA VAL A 23 -10.81 15.88 1.04
C VAL A 23 -12.01 16.29 0.18
N GLN A 24 -11.83 17.23 -0.74
CA GLN A 24 -12.90 17.65 -1.66
C GLN A 24 -13.42 16.50 -2.54
N VAL A 25 -12.54 15.58 -2.94
CA VAL A 25 -12.91 14.44 -3.78
C VAL A 25 -13.49 13.28 -2.95
N SER A 26 -12.87 12.98 -1.80
CA SER A 26 -13.24 11.81 -0.99
C SER A 26 -14.36 12.06 0.00
N GLY A 27 -14.52 13.29 0.47
CA GLY A 27 -15.39 13.63 1.60
C GLY A 27 -14.89 13.11 2.96
N LEU A 28 -13.69 12.55 3.01
CA LEU A 28 -13.10 12.01 4.24
C LEU A 28 -12.52 13.14 5.11
N THR A 29 -12.53 12.93 6.43
CA THR A 29 -11.83 13.81 7.38
C THR A 29 -10.47 13.18 7.69
N PRO A 30 -9.35 13.83 7.30
CA PRO A 30 -8.02 13.29 7.57
C PRO A 30 -7.69 13.34 9.07
N CYS A 31 -6.99 12.32 9.55
CA CYS A 31 -6.57 12.23 10.96
C CYS A 31 -5.25 12.98 11.24
N THR A 32 -4.59 13.52 10.22
CA THR A 32 -3.38 14.37 10.33
C THR A 32 -3.43 15.49 9.29
N ASP A 33 -2.47 16.42 9.37
CA ASP A 33 -2.28 17.50 8.38
C ASP A 33 -1.61 17.01 7.06
N GLY A 34 -1.35 15.71 6.94
CA GLY A 34 -0.69 15.10 5.79
C GLY A 34 0.82 15.32 5.72
N THR A 35 1.45 15.96 6.72
CA THR A 35 2.91 16.07 6.79
C THR A 35 3.56 14.81 7.38
N LEU A 36 4.87 14.64 7.17
CA LEU A 36 5.61 13.56 7.81
C LEU A 36 5.62 13.71 9.34
N ALA A 37 5.68 14.95 9.84
CA ALA A 37 5.62 15.25 11.28
C ALA A 37 4.24 14.88 11.85
N GLY A 38 3.16 15.22 11.16
CA GLY A 38 1.80 14.82 11.51
C GLY A 38 1.61 13.31 11.56
N ALA A 39 2.13 12.60 10.54
CA ALA A 39 2.11 11.13 10.51
C ALA A 39 2.89 10.54 11.70
N ALA A 40 4.11 11.04 12.00
CA ALA A 40 4.92 10.59 13.13
C ALA A 40 4.21 10.80 14.49
N ALA A 41 3.61 11.97 14.69
CA ALA A 41 2.84 12.26 15.92
C ALA A 41 1.62 11.33 16.06
N ARG A 42 0.92 11.03 14.94
CA ARG A 42 -0.22 10.12 14.98
C ARG A 42 0.19 8.69 15.25
N MET A 43 1.32 8.22 14.67
CA MET A 43 1.91 6.92 14.98
C MET A 43 2.17 6.78 16.49
N GLU A 44 2.84 7.77 17.09
CA GLU A 44 3.15 7.76 18.52
C GLU A 44 1.87 7.69 19.37
N ALA A 45 0.88 8.53 19.07
CA ALA A 45 -0.39 8.56 19.77
C ALA A 45 -1.22 7.27 19.65
N SER A 46 -1.04 6.52 18.57
CA SER A 46 -1.73 5.24 18.31
C SER A 46 -0.92 3.99 18.69
N GLY A 47 0.30 4.14 19.23
CA GLY A 47 1.18 3.03 19.58
C GLY A 47 1.81 2.31 18.36
N VAL A 48 1.74 2.91 17.17
CA VAL A 48 2.42 2.40 15.97
C VAL A 48 3.91 2.68 16.08
N SER A 49 4.72 1.62 16.01
CA SER A 49 6.17 1.70 16.21
C SER A 49 6.93 2.08 14.93
N ARG A 50 6.43 1.63 13.77
CA ARG A 50 7.02 1.87 12.47
C ARG A 50 5.94 2.02 11.40
N ALA A 51 6.22 2.76 10.31
CA ALA A 51 5.31 2.93 9.19
C ALA A 51 6.00 2.71 7.84
N VAL A 52 5.31 2.01 6.94
CA VAL A 52 5.66 1.96 5.51
C VAL A 52 5.09 3.22 4.85
N LEU A 53 5.97 4.05 4.33
CA LEU A 53 5.62 5.32 3.70
C LEU A 53 5.40 5.13 2.19
N LEU A 54 4.22 5.49 1.71
CA LEU A 54 3.78 5.26 0.34
C LEU A 54 3.66 6.58 -0.43
N SER A 55 4.71 6.95 -1.15
CA SER A 55 4.70 8.09 -2.07
C SER A 55 4.33 7.64 -3.48
N ILE A 56 3.65 8.50 -4.26
CA ILE A 56 3.13 8.15 -5.59
C ILE A 56 3.64 9.17 -6.62
N ALA A 57 4.33 8.69 -7.66
CA ALA A 57 4.71 9.48 -8.83
C ALA A 57 3.54 9.54 -9.82
N THR A 58 2.64 10.50 -9.67
CA THR A 58 1.47 10.67 -10.55
C THR A 58 1.82 11.21 -11.93
N ALA A 59 3.06 11.64 -12.15
CA ALA A 59 3.59 12.06 -13.44
C ALA A 59 5.07 11.65 -13.56
N PRO A 60 5.57 11.39 -14.81
CA PRO A 60 6.94 10.93 -15.05
C PRO A 60 8.04 11.77 -14.40
N LYS A 61 7.88 13.10 -14.40
CA LYS A 61 8.85 14.06 -13.85
C LYS A 61 8.97 14.05 -12.32
N GLN A 62 8.06 13.41 -11.60
CA GLN A 62 8.03 13.44 -10.14
C GLN A 62 8.88 12.32 -9.51
N GLN A 63 9.13 11.23 -10.25
CA GLN A 63 9.71 10.01 -9.68
C GLN A 63 11.09 10.24 -9.06
N GLU A 64 11.96 11.07 -9.68
CA GLU A 64 13.31 11.30 -9.17
C GLU A 64 13.31 11.99 -7.81
N ASP A 65 12.51 13.04 -7.63
CA ASP A 65 12.41 13.75 -6.35
C ASP A 65 11.78 12.88 -5.28
N ILE A 66 10.73 12.13 -5.63
CA ILE A 66 10.07 11.16 -4.73
C ILE A 66 11.08 10.12 -4.27
N ASN A 67 11.86 9.55 -5.17
CA ASN A 67 12.80 8.48 -4.86
C ASN A 67 14.02 9.00 -4.07
N LYS A 68 14.54 10.19 -4.38
CA LYS A 68 15.56 10.86 -3.56
C LYS A 68 15.07 11.10 -2.13
N ASN A 69 13.81 11.54 -1.98
CA ASN A 69 13.21 11.71 -0.67
C ASN A 69 13.07 10.37 0.06
N ALA A 70 12.58 9.32 -0.59
CA ALA A 70 12.48 7.97 0.00
C ALA A 70 13.84 7.49 0.53
N VAL A 71 14.92 7.62 -0.26
CA VAL A 71 16.28 7.27 0.18
C VAL A 71 16.71 8.11 1.39
N SER A 72 16.40 9.42 1.41
CA SER A 72 16.77 10.30 2.52
C SER A 72 16.11 9.89 3.86
N LEU A 73 14.93 9.30 3.80
CA LEU A 73 14.15 8.86 4.97
C LEU A 73 14.62 7.52 5.56
N LEU A 74 15.47 6.75 4.88
CA LEU A 74 16.03 5.48 5.40
C LEU A 74 16.83 5.63 6.69
N LYS A 75 17.34 6.84 6.98
CA LYS A 75 18.08 7.15 8.21
C LYS A 75 17.20 7.16 9.46
N ASP A 76 15.91 7.41 9.34
CA ASP A 76 14.97 7.33 10.45
C ASP A 76 14.33 5.94 10.49
N LYS A 77 14.73 5.14 11.48
CA LYS A 77 14.30 3.73 11.61
C LYS A 77 12.83 3.54 11.94
N ARG A 78 12.11 4.62 12.26
CA ARG A 78 10.64 4.58 12.41
C ARG A 78 9.94 4.39 11.06
N PHE A 79 10.60 4.77 9.97
CA PHE A 79 10.02 4.74 8.63
C PHE A 79 10.63 3.65 7.75
N ILE A 80 9.81 3.09 6.89
CA ILE A 80 10.13 2.14 5.83
C ILE A 80 9.66 2.78 4.52
N PRO A 81 10.44 3.73 3.97
CA PRO A 81 10.03 4.45 2.78
C PRO A 81 10.05 3.54 1.56
N LEU A 82 8.99 3.60 0.75
CA LEU A 82 8.95 3.02 -0.59
C LEU A 82 9.10 4.13 -1.64
N GLY A 83 9.68 3.76 -2.78
CA GLY A 83 9.76 4.63 -3.94
C GLY A 83 8.49 4.61 -4.78
N SER A 84 8.56 5.25 -5.94
CA SER A 84 7.53 5.17 -6.98
C SER A 84 8.15 5.45 -8.35
N VAL A 85 7.63 4.80 -9.38
CA VAL A 85 8.06 5.04 -10.77
C VAL A 85 6.85 5.26 -11.68
N HIS A 86 7.10 5.82 -12.86
CA HIS A 86 6.09 6.00 -13.89
C HIS A 86 6.61 5.40 -15.21
N CYS A 87 5.87 4.46 -15.83
CA CYS A 87 6.32 3.71 -17.00
C CYS A 87 6.67 4.59 -18.21
N LEU A 88 6.08 5.79 -18.30
CA LEU A 88 6.38 6.76 -19.35
C LEU A 88 7.65 7.59 -19.08
N SER A 89 8.29 7.46 -17.93
CA SER A 89 9.57 8.11 -17.68
C SER A 89 10.69 7.31 -18.35
N PRO A 90 11.61 7.95 -19.09
CA PRO A 90 12.72 7.23 -19.72
C PRO A 90 13.69 6.61 -18.70
N SER A 91 13.75 7.15 -17.47
CA SER A 91 14.69 6.73 -16.40
C SER A 91 14.07 5.79 -15.34
N TRP A 92 12.90 5.20 -15.59
CA TRP A 92 12.26 4.37 -14.56
C TRP A 92 13.09 3.14 -14.15
N ARG A 93 13.86 2.55 -15.08
CA ARG A 93 14.73 1.40 -14.79
C ARG A 93 15.88 1.78 -13.86
N GLU A 94 16.56 2.86 -14.17
CA GLU A 94 17.65 3.42 -13.37
C GLU A 94 17.14 3.79 -11.96
N GLN A 95 15.91 4.30 -11.87
CA GLN A 95 15.29 4.60 -10.59
C GLN A 95 15.05 3.34 -9.76
N LEU A 96 14.58 2.24 -10.34
CA LEU A 96 14.40 0.98 -9.62
C LEU A 96 15.74 0.40 -9.12
N VAL A 97 16.77 0.45 -9.94
CA VAL A 97 18.13 0.00 -9.56
C VAL A 97 18.65 0.85 -8.40
N MET A 98 18.59 2.17 -8.53
CA MET A 98 19.02 3.11 -7.49
C MET A 98 18.27 2.87 -6.15
N LEU A 99 16.96 2.68 -6.19
CA LEU A 99 16.16 2.37 -5.00
C LEU A 99 16.65 1.07 -4.34
N LYS A 100 16.86 0.01 -5.12
CA LYS A 100 17.35 -1.27 -4.62
C LYS A 100 18.73 -1.16 -3.97
N GLU A 101 19.68 -0.52 -4.65
CA GLU A 101 21.05 -0.32 -4.17
C GLU A 101 21.10 0.55 -2.91
N SER A 102 20.20 1.53 -2.79
CA SER A 102 20.05 2.37 -1.60
C SER A 102 19.40 1.65 -0.40
N GLY A 103 18.86 0.44 -0.60
CA GLY A 103 18.23 -0.34 0.47
C GLY A 103 16.73 -0.11 0.62
N VAL A 104 16.08 0.63 -0.29
CA VAL A 104 14.61 0.72 -0.38
C VAL A 104 14.04 -0.64 -0.75
N ARG A 105 12.95 -1.06 -0.11
CA ARG A 105 12.42 -2.42 -0.19
C ARG A 105 11.32 -2.62 -1.25
N GLY A 106 10.82 -1.55 -1.84
CA GLY A 106 9.73 -1.64 -2.82
C GLY A 106 9.30 -0.29 -3.35
N ILE A 107 8.21 -0.33 -4.12
CA ILE A 107 7.58 0.86 -4.71
C ILE A 107 6.07 0.85 -4.45
N LYS A 108 5.47 2.04 -4.44
CA LYS A 108 4.01 2.23 -4.52
C LYS A 108 3.61 2.62 -5.92
N LEU A 109 2.58 1.95 -6.43
CA LEU A 109 1.85 2.31 -7.64
C LEU A 109 0.37 2.54 -7.32
N HIS A 110 -0.22 3.53 -7.99
CA HIS A 110 -1.63 3.85 -7.82
C HIS A 110 -2.30 3.93 -9.20
N PRO A 111 -2.90 2.84 -9.66
CA PRO A 111 -3.46 2.75 -11.00
C PRO A 111 -4.40 3.90 -11.36
N ASP A 112 -5.27 4.33 -10.42
CA ASP A 112 -6.21 5.44 -10.63
C ASP A 112 -5.49 6.79 -10.81
N TYR A 113 -4.49 7.10 -9.98
CA TYR A 113 -3.76 8.38 -10.03
C TYR A 113 -2.75 8.44 -11.16
N GLN A 114 -2.25 7.29 -11.61
CA GLN A 114 -1.28 7.17 -12.71
C GLN A 114 -1.95 6.85 -14.04
N GLY A 115 -3.30 6.63 -14.05
CA GLY A 115 -4.12 6.49 -15.25
C GLY A 115 -3.86 5.20 -16.05
N PHE A 116 -3.73 4.03 -15.38
CA PHE A 116 -3.51 2.77 -16.06
C PHE A 116 -4.32 1.62 -15.44
N MET A 117 -4.65 0.61 -16.22
CA MET A 117 -5.22 -0.64 -15.69
C MET A 117 -4.08 -1.52 -15.15
N ILE A 118 -4.27 -2.15 -13.98
CA ILE A 118 -3.20 -2.94 -13.34
C ILE A 118 -2.61 -4.03 -14.26
N ASN A 119 -3.40 -4.59 -15.19
CA ASN A 119 -2.96 -5.57 -16.18
C ASN A 119 -2.55 -4.96 -17.53
N ASP A 120 -2.34 -3.63 -17.60
CA ASP A 120 -1.82 -2.97 -18.80
C ASP A 120 -0.40 -3.45 -19.10
N ARG A 121 -0.21 -3.96 -20.32
CA ARG A 121 1.06 -4.51 -20.80
C ARG A 121 2.20 -3.50 -20.81
N ALA A 122 1.91 -2.20 -20.91
CA ALA A 122 2.92 -1.15 -20.84
C ALA A 122 3.64 -1.10 -19.47
N TRP A 123 3.01 -1.61 -18.40
CA TRP A 123 3.59 -1.67 -17.07
C TRP A 123 4.31 -2.99 -16.77
N PHE A 124 4.13 -4.03 -17.58
CA PHE A 124 4.76 -5.34 -17.37
C PHE A 124 6.29 -5.28 -17.25
N PRO A 125 7.03 -4.46 -18.05
CA PRO A 125 8.47 -4.32 -17.86
C PRO A 125 8.88 -3.76 -16.48
N VAL A 126 8.04 -2.90 -15.86
CA VAL A 126 8.24 -2.40 -14.49
C VAL A 126 8.04 -3.54 -13.49
N TYR A 127 6.98 -4.36 -13.65
CA TYR A 127 6.70 -5.49 -12.78
C TYR A 127 7.79 -6.56 -12.84
N GLU A 128 8.25 -6.89 -14.05
CA GLU A 128 9.36 -7.82 -14.27
C GLU A 128 10.65 -7.31 -13.59
N SER A 129 11.00 -6.04 -13.79
CA SER A 129 12.18 -5.46 -13.15
C SER A 129 12.08 -5.48 -11.62
N CYS A 130 10.91 -5.18 -11.04
CA CYS A 130 10.70 -5.29 -9.61
C CYS A 130 10.83 -6.73 -9.11
N GLN A 131 10.26 -7.70 -9.85
CA GLN A 131 10.39 -9.12 -9.56
C GLN A 131 11.85 -9.57 -9.51
N ASP A 132 12.65 -9.18 -10.51
CA ASP A 132 14.05 -9.59 -10.64
C ASP A 132 14.95 -8.90 -9.61
N LEU A 133 14.67 -7.65 -9.27
CA LEU A 133 15.35 -6.92 -8.20
C LEU A 133 14.89 -7.34 -6.80
N GLY A 134 13.81 -8.13 -6.69
CA GLY A 134 13.21 -8.51 -5.40
C GLY A 134 12.59 -7.33 -4.66
N LEU A 135 12.09 -6.32 -5.40
CA LEU A 135 11.33 -5.20 -4.84
C LEU A 135 9.85 -5.58 -4.69
N VAL A 136 9.27 -5.20 -3.56
CA VAL A 136 7.83 -5.32 -3.34
C VAL A 136 7.09 -4.24 -4.15
N ILE A 137 5.95 -4.56 -4.74
CA ILE A 137 5.05 -3.52 -5.27
C ILE A 137 3.80 -3.46 -4.39
N VAL A 138 3.51 -2.27 -3.85
CA VAL A 138 2.24 -1.96 -3.20
C VAL A 138 1.34 -1.26 -4.21
N PHE A 139 0.23 -1.89 -4.58
CA PHE A 139 -0.78 -1.30 -5.45
C PHE A 139 -1.97 -0.78 -4.63
N HIS A 140 -2.53 0.35 -5.02
CA HIS A 140 -3.94 0.60 -4.70
C HIS A 140 -4.80 -0.44 -5.42
N ALA A 141 -5.83 -0.97 -4.77
CA ALA A 141 -6.68 -2.02 -5.34
C ALA A 141 -8.17 -1.79 -5.00
N GLY A 142 -9.03 -2.03 -5.98
CA GLY A 142 -10.47 -1.87 -5.84
C GLY A 142 -10.97 -0.49 -6.26
N TRP A 143 -12.07 -0.07 -5.63
CA TRP A 143 -12.72 1.21 -5.90
C TRP A 143 -11.92 2.39 -5.33
N ASP A 144 -11.83 3.47 -6.09
CA ASP A 144 -11.25 4.74 -5.64
C ASP A 144 -12.23 5.90 -5.90
N CYS A 145 -12.30 6.85 -4.96
CA CYS A 145 -13.16 8.02 -5.07
C CYS A 145 -12.71 9.01 -6.17
N TYR A 146 -11.45 8.95 -6.59
CA TYR A 146 -10.90 9.77 -7.65
C TYR A 146 -11.41 9.34 -9.04
N SER A 147 -11.65 8.04 -9.23
CA SER A 147 -12.19 7.47 -10.48
C SER A 147 -13.38 6.53 -10.21
N PRO A 148 -14.48 7.00 -9.61
CA PRO A 148 -15.55 6.16 -9.06
C PRO A 148 -16.28 5.30 -10.09
N GLN A 149 -16.20 5.66 -11.37
CA GLN A 149 -16.84 4.97 -12.49
C GLN A 149 -15.98 3.89 -13.13
N LEU A 150 -14.66 3.90 -12.87
CA LEU A 150 -13.71 2.97 -13.48
C LEU A 150 -12.77 2.41 -12.41
N ILE A 151 -12.85 1.12 -12.14
CA ILE A 151 -11.96 0.45 -11.20
C ILE A 151 -10.72 -0.04 -11.96
N HIS A 152 -9.58 0.60 -11.71
CA HIS A 152 -8.33 0.37 -12.43
C HIS A 152 -7.61 -0.92 -11.99
N ALA A 153 -7.80 -1.35 -10.75
CA ALA A 153 -7.19 -2.56 -10.19
C ALA A 153 -8.28 -3.51 -9.63
N ARG A 154 -9.07 -4.11 -10.51
CA ARG A 154 -10.05 -5.14 -10.11
C ARG A 154 -9.35 -6.43 -9.69
N PRO A 155 -9.88 -7.19 -8.73
CA PRO A 155 -9.29 -8.44 -8.26
C PRO A 155 -8.99 -9.45 -9.38
N LYS A 156 -9.86 -9.58 -10.37
CA LYS A 156 -9.61 -10.46 -11.53
C LYS A 156 -8.37 -10.02 -12.33
N ALA A 157 -8.25 -8.73 -12.65
CA ALA A 157 -7.09 -8.18 -13.38
C ALA A 157 -5.80 -8.29 -12.55
N SER A 158 -5.89 -8.07 -11.24
CA SER A 158 -4.78 -8.25 -10.31
C SER A 158 -4.31 -9.71 -10.26
N ALA A 159 -5.24 -10.67 -10.35
CA ALA A 159 -4.93 -12.10 -10.42
C ALA A 159 -4.20 -12.50 -11.71
N GLU A 160 -4.50 -11.84 -12.83
CA GLU A 160 -3.77 -12.02 -14.10
C GLU A 160 -2.31 -11.57 -13.95
N VAL A 161 -2.07 -10.43 -13.31
CA VAL A 161 -0.71 -9.94 -13.01
C VAL A 161 0.02 -10.88 -12.06
N ALA A 162 -0.62 -11.32 -10.97
CA ALA A 162 -0.03 -12.26 -10.03
C ALA A 162 0.36 -13.60 -10.69
N GLN A 163 -0.42 -14.04 -11.67
CA GLN A 163 -0.12 -15.24 -12.45
C GLN A 163 1.03 -15.02 -13.44
N ALA A 164 1.10 -13.84 -14.08
CA ALA A 164 2.16 -13.51 -15.03
C ALA A 164 3.52 -13.31 -14.34
N PHE A 165 3.53 -12.87 -13.09
CA PHE A 165 4.73 -12.58 -12.30
C PHE A 165 4.74 -13.37 -10.98
N PRO A 166 4.95 -14.69 -11.00
CA PRO A 166 4.77 -15.55 -9.83
C PRO A 166 5.81 -15.33 -8.72
N ARG A 167 6.95 -14.70 -9.00
CA ARG A 167 7.97 -14.36 -8.00
C ARG A 167 7.81 -12.93 -7.46
N LEU A 168 6.95 -12.10 -8.08
CA LEU A 168 6.69 -10.74 -7.63
C LEU A 168 5.87 -10.78 -6.33
N LYS A 169 6.36 -10.10 -5.30
CA LYS A 169 5.60 -9.87 -4.07
C LYS A 169 4.68 -8.67 -4.28
N MET A 170 3.39 -8.93 -4.45
CA MET A 170 2.37 -7.91 -4.70
C MET A 170 1.58 -7.65 -3.43
N VAL A 171 1.66 -6.45 -2.87
CA VAL A 171 0.72 -6.00 -1.84
C VAL A 171 -0.44 -5.30 -2.55
N LEU A 172 -1.62 -5.88 -2.49
CA LEU A 172 -2.85 -5.29 -2.99
C LEU A 172 -3.57 -4.65 -1.80
N ALA A 173 -3.56 -3.33 -1.76
CA ALA A 173 -4.14 -2.56 -0.66
C ALA A 173 -5.63 -2.87 -0.45
N HIS A 174 -6.14 -2.51 0.72
CA HIS A 174 -7.57 -2.59 1.03
C HIS A 174 -8.12 -4.02 0.89
N MET A 175 -7.45 -4.98 1.52
CA MET A 175 -7.78 -6.42 1.45
C MET A 175 -7.88 -6.95 0.01
N GLY A 176 -7.11 -6.36 -0.92
CA GLY A 176 -7.03 -6.81 -2.31
C GLY A 176 -8.08 -6.21 -3.25
N GLY A 177 -8.98 -5.37 -2.73
CA GLY A 177 -10.01 -4.75 -3.57
C GLY A 177 -11.08 -4.03 -2.77
N LEU A 178 -10.88 -2.73 -2.52
CA LEU A 178 -11.86 -1.91 -1.78
C LEU A 178 -13.26 -2.03 -2.39
N LYS A 179 -14.25 -2.38 -1.57
CA LYS A 179 -15.66 -2.62 -1.96
C LYS A 179 -15.87 -3.79 -2.95
N LEU A 180 -14.89 -4.69 -3.11
CA LEU A 180 -14.95 -5.84 -4.04
C LEU A 180 -14.60 -7.16 -3.36
N GLU A 181 -14.89 -7.33 -2.08
CA GLU A 181 -14.48 -8.49 -1.28
C GLU A 181 -14.93 -9.84 -1.89
N ASP A 182 -16.08 -9.89 -2.57
CA ASP A 182 -16.55 -11.11 -3.23
C ASP A 182 -15.67 -11.49 -4.42
N GLU A 183 -15.19 -10.48 -5.18
CA GLU A 183 -14.22 -10.73 -6.25
C GLU A 183 -12.84 -11.13 -5.68
N VAL A 184 -12.42 -10.57 -4.54
CA VAL A 184 -11.18 -10.99 -3.86
C VAL A 184 -11.26 -12.45 -3.47
N LEU A 185 -12.38 -12.88 -2.88
CA LEU A 185 -12.62 -14.30 -2.56
C LEU A 185 -12.57 -15.20 -3.80
N ALA A 186 -13.11 -14.74 -4.93
CA ALA A 186 -13.19 -15.53 -6.15
C ALA A 186 -11.85 -15.64 -6.91
N PHE A 187 -11.00 -14.61 -6.88
CA PHE A 187 -9.84 -14.53 -7.79
C PHE A 187 -8.48 -14.43 -7.10
N LEU A 188 -8.41 -13.89 -5.89
CA LEU A 188 -7.14 -13.57 -5.21
C LEU A 188 -6.86 -14.41 -3.97
N ALA A 189 -7.88 -14.79 -3.21
CA ALA A 189 -7.69 -15.60 -2.01
C ALA A 189 -6.90 -16.88 -2.31
N GLY A 190 -5.93 -17.22 -1.46
CA GLY A 190 -5.07 -18.40 -1.60
C GLY A 190 -3.81 -18.22 -2.46
N ARG A 191 -3.60 -17.06 -3.09
CA ARG A 191 -2.39 -16.83 -3.92
C ARG A 191 -1.20 -16.50 -3.04
N SER A 192 -0.12 -17.26 -3.15
CA SER A 192 1.06 -17.17 -2.27
C SER A 192 1.96 -15.95 -2.53
N ASN A 193 1.92 -15.37 -3.72
CA ASN A 193 2.70 -14.15 -4.06
C ASN A 193 1.91 -12.86 -3.88
N VAL A 194 0.66 -12.93 -3.42
CA VAL A 194 -0.21 -11.80 -3.12
C VAL A 194 -0.24 -11.57 -1.61
N TYR A 195 -0.15 -10.32 -1.21
CA TYR A 195 -0.30 -9.82 0.15
C TYR A 195 -1.47 -8.85 0.19
N PHE A 196 -2.17 -8.77 1.31
CA PHE A 196 -3.22 -7.78 1.54
C PHE A 196 -2.87 -6.90 2.74
N ASP A 197 -3.31 -5.65 2.73
CA ASP A 197 -3.33 -4.81 3.93
C ASP A 197 -4.76 -4.49 4.37
N THR A 198 -4.91 -4.08 5.63
CA THR A 198 -6.20 -3.78 6.25
C THR A 198 -6.64 -2.33 6.07
N ALA A 199 -5.93 -1.55 5.25
CA ALA A 199 -6.15 -0.12 5.07
C ALA A 199 -7.62 0.20 4.72
N MET A 200 -8.19 1.22 5.35
CA MET A 200 -9.60 1.63 5.28
C MET A 200 -10.60 0.57 5.80
N GLY A 201 -10.11 -0.41 6.57
CA GLY A 201 -10.95 -1.49 7.09
C GLY A 201 -12.08 -1.02 7.97
N GLY A 202 -11.82 -0.06 8.85
CA GLY A 202 -12.81 0.48 9.78
C GLY A 202 -13.86 1.39 9.11
N THR A 203 -13.61 1.85 7.87
CA THR A 203 -14.53 2.74 7.14
C THR A 203 -15.37 2.00 6.10
N TYR A 204 -14.79 1.08 5.34
CA TYR A 204 -15.42 0.57 4.13
C TYR A 204 -15.59 -0.95 4.06
N MET A 205 -14.91 -1.73 4.89
CA MET A 205 -14.87 -3.17 4.69
C MET A 205 -15.95 -3.92 5.47
N ASN A 206 -16.51 -4.96 4.84
CA ASN A 206 -17.38 -5.91 5.51
C ASN A 206 -16.57 -6.92 6.33
N ARG A 207 -16.74 -6.92 7.66
CA ARG A 207 -15.99 -7.76 8.61
C ARG A 207 -16.09 -9.25 8.31
N GLU A 208 -17.27 -9.74 7.99
CA GLU A 208 -17.49 -11.17 7.74
C GLU A 208 -16.77 -11.62 6.46
N LYS A 209 -16.84 -10.79 5.40
CA LYS A 209 -16.14 -11.08 4.14
C LYS A 209 -14.62 -11.02 4.31
N VAL A 210 -14.11 -10.00 5.04
CA VAL A 210 -12.68 -9.90 5.35
C VAL A 210 -12.20 -11.10 6.16
N ARG A 211 -13.00 -11.54 7.16
CA ARG A 211 -12.66 -12.73 7.91
C ARG A 211 -12.56 -13.96 7.01
N ARG A 212 -13.49 -14.15 6.08
CA ARG A 212 -13.43 -15.26 5.09
C ARG A 212 -12.21 -15.16 4.18
N ILE A 213 -11.84 -13.94 3.75
CA ILE A 213 -10.61 -13.74 2.96
C ILE A 213 -9.39 -14.23 3.77
N ILE A 214 -9.28 -13.82 5.04
CA ILE A 214 -8.17 -14.20 5.91
C ILE A 214 -8.13 -15.72 6.15
N ASP A 215 -9.28 -16.37 6.29
CA ASP A 215 -9.35 -17.82 6.50
C ASP A 215 -8.90 -18.63 5.26
N LEU A 216 -9.01 -18.06 4.06
CA LEU A 216 -8.68 -18.69 2.79
C LEU A 216 -7.31 -18.25 2.21
N HIS A 217 -6.73 -17.20 2.77
CA HIS A 217 -5.46 -16.64 2.28
C HIS A 217 -4.31 -17.01 3.23
N PRO A 218 -3.05 -17.13 2.73
CA PRO A 218 -1.92 -17.38 3.61
C PRO A 218 -1.84 -16.35 4.74
N ALA A 219 -1.95 -16.81 5.99
CA ALA A 219 -2.02 -15.93 7.17
C ALA A 219 -0.79 -15.01 7.32
N GLU A 220 0.33 -15.45 6.76
CA GLU A 220 1.57 -14.68 6.70
C GLU A 220 1.57 -13.57 5.65
N ASN A 221 0.56 -13.46 4.81
CA ASN A 221 0.45 -12.47 3.74
C ASN A 221 -0.58 -11.37 4.05
N ILE A 222 -1.07 -11.28 5.28
CA ILE A 222 -1.96 -10.20 5.73
C ILE A 222 -1.16 -9.19 6.55
N LEU A 223 -1.24 -7.91 6.21
CA LEU A 223 -0.53 -6.81 6.84
C LEU A 223 -1.51 -5.87 7.54
N PHE A 224 -1.13 -5.35 8.69
CA PHE A 224 -1.79 -4.19 9.25
C PHE A 224 -1.41 -2.95 8.44
N GLY A 225 -2.38 -2.19 7.98
CA GLY A 225 -2.21 -0.91 7.30
C GLY A 225 -3.43 -0.05 7.56
N SER A 226 -3.26 1.26 7.82
CA SER A 226 -4.36 2.16 8.14
C SER A 226 -4.89 2.95 6.95
N ASP A 227 -4.01 3.37 6.06
CA ASP A 227 -4.22 4.42 5.06
C ASP A 227 -4.19 5.84 5.66
N CYS A 228 -3.51 6.02 6.81
CA CYS A 228 -3.28 7.35 7.36
C CYS A 228 -2.71 8.29 6.27
N PRO A 229 -3.25 9.50 6.08
CA PRO A 229 -4.17 10.24 6.95
C PRO A 229 -5.67 9.98 6.71
N TRP A 230 -6.07 9.11 5.77
CA TRP A 230 -7.48 8.94 5.38
C TRP A 230 -8.29 8.10 6.36
N GLU A 231 -7.66 7.17 7.06
CA GLU A 231 -8.21 6.50 8.23
C GLU A 231 -7.25 6.55 9.40
N ASP A 232 -7.80 6.70 10.59
CA ASP A 232 -7.05 6.69 11.84
C ASP A 232 -6.53 5.29 12.15
N PRO A 233 -5.22 5.12 12.45
CA PRO A 233 -4.66 3.82 12.83
C PRO A 233 -5.41 3.14 13.99
N VAL A 234 -5.93 3.90 14.98
CA VAL A 234 -6.73 3.34 16.07
C VAL A 234 -8.00 2.68 15.54
N LYS A 235 -8.70 3.34 14.61
CA LYS A 235 -9.92 2.79 14.01
C LYS A 235 -9.65 1.50 13.25
N THR A 236 -8.52 1.42 12.53
CA THR A 236 -8.12 0.19 11.84
C THR A 236 -7.67 -0.89 12.82
N LEU A 237 -7.03 -0.54 13.96
CA LEU A 237 -6.73 -1.49 15.04
C LEU A 237 -8.00 -2.10 15.62
N ASP A 238 -9.01 -1.28 15.93
CA ASP A 238 -10.31 -1.73 16.40
C ASP A 238 -10.99 -2.67 15.38
N PHE A 239 -10.87 -2.35 14.10
CA PHE A 239 -11.36 -3.22 13.03
C PHE A 239 -10.64 -4.58 13.04
N VAL A 240 -9.31 -4.61 13.09
CA VAL A 240 -8.53 -5.86 13.14
C VAL A 240 -8.88 -6.68 14.39
N ASP A 241 -9.05 -6.04 15.54
CA ASP A 241 -9.45 -6.70 16.78
C ASP A 241 -10.86 -7.29 16.69
N SER A 242 -11.75 -6.60 15.96
CA SER A 242 -13.13 -7.09 15.72
C SER A 242 -13.20 -8.33 14.82
N LEU A 243 -12.13 -8.67 14.08
CA LEU A 243 -12.06 -9.87 13.24
C LEU A 243 -11.94 -11.17 14.06
N GLY A 244 -11.67 -11.10 15.36
CA GLY A 244 -11.56 -12.27 16.23
C GLY A 244 -10.39 -13.18 15.87
N LEU A 245 -9.27 -12.62 15.46
CA LEU A 245 -8.05 -13.36 15.19
C LEU A 245 -7.47 -13.92 16.49
N GLY A 246 -6.96 -15.15 16.45
CA GLY A 246 -6.18 -15.68 17.56
C GLY A 246 -4.91 -14.84 17.80
N ARG A 247 -4.40 -14.86 19.05
CA ARG A 247 -3.27 -14.02 19.48
C ARG A 247 -2.08 -14.06 18.51
N GLU A 248 -1.65 -15.25 18.12
CA GLU A 248 -0.50 -15.41 17.21
C GLU A 248 -0.76 -14.83 15.80
N ALA A 249 -1.96 -15.04 15.25
CA ALA A 249 -2.34 -14.48 13.95
C ALA A 249 -2.41 -12.95 14.03
N ARG A 250 -2.97 -12.41 15.11
CA ARG A 250 -3.00 -10.95 15.36
C ARG A 250 -1.59 -10.36 15.42
N GLU A 251 -0.68 -10.99 16.19
CA GLU A 251 0.72 -10.53 16.31
C GLU A 251 1.44 -10.54 14.94
N ARG A 252 1.17 -11.56 14.12
CA ARG A 252 1.69 -11.62 12.74
C ARG A 252 1.13 -10.48 11.88
N VAL A 253 -0.16 -10.26 11.88
CA VAL A 253 -0.81 -9.18 11.11
C VAL A 253 -0.28 -7.82 11.54
N LEU A 254 -0.16 -7.55 12.85
CA LEU A 254 0.25 -6.26 13.36
C LEU A 254 1.72 -5.91 13.08
N ALA A 255 2.62 -6.90 12.94
CA ALA A 255 4.04 -6.62 12.70
C ALA A 255 4.79 -7.77 12.01
N GLY A 256 4.60 -9.02 12.41
CA GLY A 256 5.45 -10.14 12.00
C GLY A 256 5.52 -10.31 10.49
N ASN A 257 4.39 -10.14 9.80
CA ASN A 257 4.31 -10.29 8.35
C ASN A 257 5.02 -9.13 7.62
N ALA A 258 4.90 -7.91 8.11
CA ALA A 258 5.63 -6.76 7.56
C ALA A 258 7.15 -6.90 7.76
N ILE A 259 7.60 -7.37 8.93
CA ILE A 259 9.02 -7.68 9.21
C ILE A 259 9.54 -8.67 8.17
N ARG A 260 8.82 -9.77 7.95
CA ARG A 260 9.21 -10.81 6.99
C ARG A 260 9.21 -10.30 5.55
N LEU A 261 8.17 -9.57 5.14
CA LEU A 261 8.02 -9.07 3.77
C LEU A 261 9.11 -8.09 3.39
N TYR A 262 9.39 -7.12 4.27
CA TYR A 262 10.35 -6.04 4.01
C TYR A 262 11.77 -6.34 4.52
N GLY A 263 11.99 -7.45 5.25
CA GLY A 263 13.31 -7.84 5.78
C GLY A 263 13.85 -6.83 6.81
N LEU A 264 13.03 -6.54 7.83
CA LEU A 264 13.30 -5.49 8.86
C LEU A 264 14.05 -6.04 10.06
#